data_ff592606349a19e2b814640df394bf3e
#
_entry.id   ff592606349a19e2b814640df394bf3e
#
_cell.length_a   1.000
_cell.length_b   1.000
_cell.length_c   1.000
_cell.angle_alpha   90.00
_cell.angle_beta   90.00
_cell.angle_gamma   90.00
#
_symmetry.space_group_name_H-M   'P 1'
#
loop_
_entity.id
_entity.type
_entity.pdbx_description
1 polymer ?
#
loop_
_entity_poly.entity_id
_entity_poly.type
_entity_poly.pdbx_seq_one_letter_code
_entity_poly.pdbx_strand_id
1 'polypeptide(L)'
;NKIGGDGFLDISTASTQIQLQAPLKEMNGAFGHKVMMLDTIHGSIQFIKQPLFRGVASGMLALVDMGNLYYRPLVGNGTNRDTQIMTDVQSADEDLRKDIVLTEAGLEVALPETHALYNVEGL
;
A
#
# COMPACT_ATOMS: atom_id res chain seq x y z
N ASN A 1 19.78 -36.68 23.92
CA ASN A 1 20.14 -35.43 23.31
C ASN A 1 18.89 -34.79 22.68
N LYS A 2 18.38 -33.79 23.34
CA LYS A 2 17.10 -33.20 22.99
C LYS A 2 17.23 -31.95 22.13
N ILE A 3 18.40 -31.61 21.64
CA ILE A 3 18.63 -30.40 20.83
C ILE A 3 17.69 -30.36 19.65
N GLY A 4 17.49 -31.47 18.97
CA GLY A 4 16.51 -31.53 17.90
C GLY A 4 15.08 -31.60 18.39
N GLY A 5 14.83 -32.28 19.53
CA GLY A 5 13.48 -32.49 20.04
C GLY A 5 12.86 -31.26 20.65
N ASP A 6 13.62 -30.56 21.46
CA ASP A 6 13.06 -29.44 22.23
C ASP A 6 12.99 -28.11 21.48
N GLY A 7 13.84 -27.93 20.51
CA GLY A 7 13.86 -26.65 19.81
C GLY A 7 13.68 -26.77 18.31
N PHE A 8 13.97 -27.94 17.79
CA PHE A 8 14.04 -28.09 16.34
C PHE A 8 13.03 -29.09 15.77
N LEU A 9 12.73 -30.16 16.51
CA LEU A 9 11.74 -31.11 16.03
C LEU A 9 10.31 -30.72 16.35
N ASP A 10 10.11 -29.89 17.33
CA ASP A 10 8.80 -29.29 17.57
C ASP A 10 8.63 -28.01 16.74
N ILE A 11 8.79 -28.18 15.45
CA ILE A 11 8.73 -27.08 14.47
C ILE A 11 7.38 -26.36 14.52
N SER A 12 6.30 -27.06 14.80
CA SER A 12 4.99 -26.43 14.89
C SER A 12 4.90 -25.47 16.07
N THR A 13 5.37 -25.87 17.22
CA THR A 13 5.38 -25.04 18.42
C THR A 13 6.43 -23.92 18.33
N ALA A 14 7.62 -24.25 17.82
CA ALA A 14 8.66 -23.25 17.61
C ALA A 14 8.26 -22.20 16.57
N SER A 15 7.65 -22.63 15.48
CA SER A 15 7.16 -21.73 14.45
C SER A 15 6.02 -20.84 14.98
N THR A 16 5.12 -21.36 15.77
CA THR A 16 4.07 -20.58 16.41
C THR A 16 4.63 -19.59 17.43
N GLN A 17 5.60 -20.01 18.24
CA GLN A 17 6.26 -19.12 19.19
C GLN A 17 7.06 -18.03 18.51
N ILE A 18 7.75 -18.33 17.42
CA ILE A 18 8.47 -17.33 16.63
C ILE A 18 7.49 -16.33 16.03
N GLN A 19 6.36 -16.76 15.54
CA GLN A 19 5.32 -15.86 15.01
C GLN A 19 4.74 -14.94 16.10
N LEU A 20 4.55 -15.46 17.29
CA LEU A 20 4.06 -14.67 18.43
C LEU A 20 5.13 -13.75 19.04
N GLN A 21 6.38 -14.12 18.91
CA GLN A 21 7.51 -13.37 19.47
C GLN A 21 8.25 -12.50 18.45
N ALA A 22 7.89 -12.57 17.17
CA ALA A 22 8.44 -11.67 16.18
C ALA A 22 8.11 -10.22 16.59
N PRO A 23 9.07 -9.43 17.06
CA PRO A 23 8.78 -8.09 17.52
C PRO A 23 8.42 -7.24 16.30
N LEU A 24 7.16 -6.87 16.23
CA LEU A 24 6.74 -5.82 15.32
C LEU A 24 7.34 -4.50 15.83
N LYS A 25 8.25 -3.96 15.09
CA LYS A 25 8.83 -2.66 15.40
C LYS A 25 7.88 -1.57 14.92
N GLU A 26 7.46 -0.72 15.82
CA GLU A 26 6.76 0.50 15.45
C GLU A 26 7.78 1.52 14.94
N MET A 27 7.55 2.03 13.74
CA MET A 27 8.31 3.13 13.16
C MET A 27 7.37 4.31 12.90
N ASN A 28 7.84 5.49 13.21
CA ASN A 28 7.14 6.70 12.79
C ASN A 28 7.46 6.94 11.32
N GLY A 29 6.48 6.74 10.47
CA GLY A 29 6.57 7.12 9.07
C GLY A 29 6.50 8.63 8.87
N ALA A 30 6.77 9.09 7.65
CA ALA A 30 6.53 10.46 7.26
C ALA A 30 5.06 10.84 7.54
N PHE A 31 4.81 12.07 7.92
CA PHE A 31 3.47 12.60 8.23
C PHE A 31 2.77 11.96 9.44
N GLY A 32 3.52 11.39 10.39
CA GLY A 32 2.94 10.86 11.64
C GLY A 32 2.17 9.54 11.50
N HIS A 33 2.28 8.86 10.38
CA HIS A 33 1.71 7.52 10.23
C HIS A 33 2.54 6.50 11.01
N LYS A 34 1.85 5.68 11.80
CA LYS A 34 2.48 4.53 12.45
C LYS A 34 2.60 3.41 11.41
N VAL A 35 3.82 2.94 11.24
CA VAL A 35 4.16 1.81 10.38
C VAL A 35 4.66 0.68 11.26
N MET A 36 4.08 -0.50 11.12
CA MET A 36 4.58 -1.70 11.76
C MET A 36 5.51 -2.42 10.79
N MET A 37 6.68 -2.78 11.24
CA MET A 37 7.68 -3.48 10.43
C MET A 37 7.92 -4.88 10.98
N LEU A 38 7.90 -5.85 10.09
CA LEU A 38 8.24 -7.24 10.35
C LEU A 38 9.49 -7.60 9.56
N ASP A 39 10.55 -7.95 10.27
CA ASP A 39 11.77 -8.45 9.64
C ASP A 39 11.65 -9.96 9.43
N THR A 40 11.81 -10.39 8.18
CA THR A 40 11.80 -11.80 7.79
C THR A 40 13.18 -12.18 7.23
N ILE A 41 13.41 -13.47 7.06
CA ILE A 41 14.62 -13.99 6.40
C ILE A 41 14.76 -13.55 4.94
N HIS A 42 13.66 -13.10 4.31
CA HIS A 42 13.62 -12.65 2.93
C HIS A 42 13.59 -11.12 2.79
N GLY A 43 13.57 -10.41 3.89
CA GLY A 43 13.52 -8.95 3.92
C GLY A 43 12.51 -8.41 4.90
N SER A 44 12.36 -7.10 4.94
CA SER A 44 11.45 -6.41 5.84
C SER A 44 10.13 -6.11 5.15
N ILE A 45 9.02 -6.42 5.82
CA ILE A 45 7.67 -6.11 5.36
C ILE A 45 7.15 -4.96 6.21
N GLN A 46 6.60 -3.94 5.57
CA GLN A 46 5.98 -2.80 6.23
C GLN A 46 4.47 -2.90 6.14
N PHE A 47 3.79 -2.84 7.29
CA PHE A 47 2.34 -2.84 7.38
C PHE A 47 1.83 -1.42 7.56
N ILE A 48 0.98 -0.99 6.66
CA ILE A 48 0.33 0.32 6.69
C ILE A 48 -1.17 0.10 6.70
N LYS A 49 -1.86 0.71 7.65
CA LYS A 49 -3.32 0.68 7.68
C LYS A 49 -3.88 1.61 6.61
N GLN A 50 -4.68 1.07 5.68
CA GLN A 50 -5.35 1.85 4.64
C GLN A 50 -6.82 2.08 5.02
N PRO A 51 -7.19 3.32 5.40
CA PRO A 51 -8.57 3.62 5.83
C PRO A 51 -9.61 3.48 4.73
N LEU A 52 -9.19 3.48 3.46
CA LEU A 52 -10.09 3.34 2.32
C LEU A 52 -10.52 1.89 2.05
N PHE A 53 -9.86 0.91 2.68
CA PHE A 53 -10.27 -0.49 2.60
C PHE A 53 -11.48 -0.73 3.51
N ARG A 54 -12.66 -0.44 3.01
CA ARG A 54 -13.96 -0.61 3.70
C ARG A 54 -15.03 -1.05 2.70
N GLY A 55 -16.13 -1.55 3.23
CA GLY A 55 -17.20 -2.11 2.41
C GLY A 55 -16.75 -3.37 1.70
N VAL A 56 -16.78 -3.40 0.38
CA VAL A 56 -16.38 -4.55 -0.43
C VAL A 56 -14.89 -4.90 -0.27
N ALA A 57 -14.05 -3.92 0.05
CA ALA A 57 -12.62 -4.12 0.27
C ALA A 57 -12.28 -4.39 1.75
N SER A 58 -13.29 -4.53 2.62
CA SER A 58 -13.10 -4.93 4.01
C SER A 58 -12.53 -6.34 4.07
N GLY A 59 -11.47 -6.53 4.86
CA GLY A 59 -10.78 -7.82 4.94
C GLY A 59 -9.75 -8.07 3.84
N MET A 60 -9.51 -7.12 2.95
CA MET A 60 -8.45 -7.22 1.96
C MET A 60 -7.10 -6.78 2.51
N LEU A 61 -6.06 -7.53 2.15
CA LEU A 61 -4.67 -7.18 2.35
C LEU A 61 -3.98 -7.13 0.99
N ALA A 62 -3.40 -6.00 0.64
CA ALA A 62 -2.59 -5.85 -0.55
C ALA A 62 -1.11 -5.84 -0.18
N LEU A 63 -0.37 -6.80 -0.73
CA LEU A 63 1.08 -6.81 -0.68
C LEU A 63 1.61 -6.16 -1.96
N VAL A 64 2.31 -5.06 -1.81
CA VAL A 64 2.73 -4.23 -2.94
C VAL A 64 4.22 -4.02 -2.90
N ASP A 65 4.88 -4.35 -4.00
CA ASP A 65 6.27 -3.99 -4.22
C ASP A 65 6.34 -2.57 -4.80
N MET A 66 6.68 -1.62 -3.94
CA MET A 66 6.73 -0.20 -4.31
C MET A 66 7.81 0.11 -5.36
N GLY A 67 8.81 -0.75 -5.52
CA GLY A 67 9.84 -0.59 -6.56
C GLY A 67 9.32 -0.85 -7.97
N ASN A 68 8.22 -1.60 -8.08
CA ASN A 68 7.60 -2.00 -9.35
C ASN A 68 6.24 -1.32 -9.58
N LEU A 69 5.98 -0.23 -8.87
CA LEU A 69 4.75 0.54 -8.98
C LEU A 69 5.08 1.98 -9.38
N TYR A 70 4.53 2.44 -10.50
CA TYR A 70 4.84 3.76 -11.05
C TYR A 70 3.56 4.55 -11.29
N TYR A 71 3.60 5.79 -10.84
CA TYR A 71 2.59 6.78 -11.19
C TYR A 71 2.90 7.36 -12.58
N ARG A 72 1.94 7.28 -13.48
CA ARG A 72 2.09 7.74 -14.87
C ARG A 72 1.07 8.83 -15.17
N PRO A 73 1.45 10.09 -15.12
CA PRO A 73 0.61 11.18 -15.60
C PRO A 73 0.48 11.15 -17.12
N LEU A 74 -0.66 11.61 -17.61
CA LEU A 74 -0.88 11.74 -19.03
C LEU A 74 -0.08 12.94 -19.55
N VAL A 75 0.94 12.62 -20.34
CA VAL A 75 1.78 13.62 -21.01
C VAL A 75 1.69 13.40 -22.51
N GLY A 76 1.29 14.43 -23.25
CA GLY A 76 1.18 14.35 -24.70
C GLY A 76 1.07 15.73 -25.33
N ASN A 77 1.59 15.88 -26.56
CA ASN A 77 1.55 17.11 -27.34
C ASN A 77 2.01 18.38 -26.58
N GLY A 78 3.02 18.24 -25.73
CA GLY A 78 3.54 19.35 -24.94
C GLY A 78 2.67 19.75 -23.73
N THR A 79 1.60 19.01 -23.48
CA THR A 79 0.73 19.24 -22.31
C THR A 79 0.98 18.19 -21.26
N ASN A 80 1.28 18.61 -20.06
CA ASN A 80 1.35 17.73 -18.88
C ASN A 80 0.04 17.88 -18.11
N ARG A 81 -0.71 16.76 -17.98
CA ARG A 81 -2.00 16.71 -17.30
C ARG A 81 -1.91 16.04 -15.93
N ASP A 82 -0.75 16.09 -15.31
CA ASP A 82 -0.59 15.53 -13.97
C ASP A 82 -1.58 16.21 -13.01
N THR A 83 -1.41 17.46 -12.74
CA THR A 83 -2.42 18.22 -12.00
C THR A 83 -2.45 19.64 -12.54
N GLN A 84 -3.56 20.00 -13.15
CA GLN A 84 -3.78 21.34 -13.68
C GLN A 84 -4.91 22.03 -12.95
N ILE A 85 -4.70 23.28 -12.64
CA ILE A 85 -5.74 24.16 -12.08
C ILE A 85 -6.16 25.10 -13.19
N MET A 86 -7.41 24.99 -13.61
CA MET A 86 -8.04 25.90 -14.54
C MET A 86 -8.86 26.89 -13.73
N THR A 87 -8.49 28.15 -13.78
CA THR A 87 -9.19 29.22 -13.09
C THR A 87 -10.15 29.93 -14.06
N ASP A 88 -11.21 30.50 -13.51
CA ASP A 88 -12.18 31.30 -14.26
C ASP A 88 -12.85 30.54 -15.43
N VAL A 89 -13.20 29.26 -15.19
CA VAL A 89 -13.86 28.40 -16.17
C VAL A 89 -15.38 28.48 -16.00
N GLN A 90 -15.94 29.68 -16.07
CA GLN A 90 -17.37 29.86 -16.02
C GLN A 90 -17.98 30.10 -17.40
N SER A 91 -19.26 29.79 -17.51
CA SER A 91 -20.06 30.14 -18.67
C SER A 91 -20.27 31.66 -18.70
N ALA A 92 -20.36 32.25 -19.88
CA ALA A 92 -20.57 33.67 -20.05
C ALA A 92 -21.90 34.19 -19.44
N ASP A 93 -22.84 33.28 -19.17
CA ASP A 93 -24.18 33.55 -18.64
C ASP A 93 -24.27 33.39 -17.12
N GLU A 94 -23.15 33.02 -16.44
CA GLU A 94 -23.13 32.80 -15.00
C GLU A 94 -22.24 33.82 -14.30
N ASP A 95 -22.79 34.48 -13.31
CA ASP A 95 -22.03 35.37 -12.41
C ASP A 95 -21.44 34.56 -11.24
N LEU A 96 -20.64 33.55 -11.60
CA LEU A 96 -19.96 32.64 -10.67
C LEU A 96 -18.48 32.58 -10.99
N ARG A 97 -17.67 32.43 -9.97
CA ARG A 97 -16.28 32.00 -10.16
C ARG A 97 -16.16 30.49 -10.00
N LYS A 98 -15.73 29.84 -11.05
CA LYS A 98 -15.55 28.39 -11.07
C LYS A 98 -14.10 28.05 -11.40
N ASP A 99 -13.45 27.36 -10.48
CA ASP A 99 -12.11 26.80 -10.70
C ASP A 99 -12.22 25.27 -10.78
N ILE A 100 -11.50 24.67 -11.72
CA ILE A 100 -11.49 23.23 -11.93
C ILE A 100 -10.09 22.72 -11.70
N VAL A 101 -9.97 21.68 -10.87
CA VAL A 101 -8.75 20.89 -10.71
C VAL A 101 -8.90 19.61 -11.52
N LEU A 102 -8.04 19.43 -12.49
CA LEU A 102 -8.02 18.24 -13.36
C LEU A 102 -6.73 17.47 -13.14
N THR A 103 -6.84 16.17 -12.87
CA THR A 103 -5.73 15.25 -12.82
C THR A 103 -6.05 14.05 -13.73
N GLU A 104 -5.17 13.78 -14.67
CA GLU A 104 -5.26 12.61 -15.55
C GLU A 104 -3.99 11.78 -15.38
N ALA A 105 -4.11 10.67 -14.69
CA ALA A 105 -3.00 9.79 -14.41
C ALA A 105 -3.45 8.34 -14.34
N GLY A 106 -2.52 7.44 -14.55
CA GLY A 106 -2.69 6.02 -14.39
C GLY A 106 -1.66 5.42 -13.44
N LEU A 107 -1.88 4.19 -13.09
CA LEU A 107 -0.95 3.38 -12.33
C LEU A 107 -0.33 2.33 -13.26
N GLU A 108 0.98 2.32 -13.33
CA GLU A 108 1.73 1.27 -14.04
C GLU A 108 2.24 0.27 -13.01
N VAL A 109 1.92 -0.99 -13.23
CA VAL A 109 2.38 -2.12 -12.42
C VAL A 109 3.35 -2.93 -13.25
N ALA A 110 4.61 -2.86 -12.90
CA ALA A 110 5.63 -3.74 -13.47
C ALA A 110 5.73 -5.02 -12.63
N LEU A 111 6.12 -6.12 -13.26
CA LEU A 111 6.31 -7.41 -12.60
C LEU A 111 5.12 -7.77 -11.67
N PRO A 112 3.93 -8.03 -12.23
CA PRO A 112 2.73 -8.27 -11.42
C PRO A 112 2.87 -9.46 -10.46
N GLU A 113 3.78 -10.37 -10.72
CA GLU A 113 4.12 -11.51 -9.86
C GLU A 113 4.75 -11.12 -8.51
N THR A 114 5.24 -9.89 -8.38
CA THR A 114 5.78 -9.38 -7.10
C THR A 114 4.71 -8.80 -6.18
N HIS A 115 3.49 -8.69 -6.69
CA HIS A 115 2.35 -8.16 -5.94
C HIS A 115 1.40 -9.28 -5.57
N ALA A 116 0.72 -9.16 -4.45
CA ALA A 116 -0.30 -10.11 -4.05
C ALA A 116 -1.50 -9.39 -3.42
N LEU A 117 -2.68 -9.92 -3.70
CA LEU A 117 -3.90 -9.49 -3.06
C LEU A 117 -4.45 -10.69 -2.27
N TYR A 118 -4.63 -10.49 -0.99
CA TYR A 118 -5.18 -11.48 -0.09
C TYR A 118 -6.52 -11.01 0.43
N ASN A 119 -7.53 -11.85 0.32
CA ASN A 119 -8.86 -11.59 0.84
C ASN A 119 -9.14 -12.56 1.99
N VAL A 120 -9.43 -12.04 3.17
CA VAL A 120 -9.86 -12.82 4.32
C VAL A 120 -11.38 -12.95 4.24
N GLU A 121 -11.86 -14.11 3.81
CA GLU A 121 -13.29 -14.40 3.81
C GLU A 121 -13.77 -14.58 5.25
N GLY A 122 -14.82 -13.90 5.60
CA GLY A 122 -15.53 -14.12 6.87
C GLY A 122 -15.21 -13.12 7.99
N LEU A 123 -14.68 -11.96 7.68
CA LEU A 123 -14.61 -10.82 8.59
C LEU A 123 -15.73 -9.82 8.33
#